data_3dcadbc3901c1dd962d24dfaa98ca4ce
#
_entry.id   3dcadbc3901c1dd962d24dfaa98ca4ce
#
_cell.length_a   1.000
_cell.length_b   1.000
_cell.length_c   1.000
_cell.angle_alpha   90.00
_cell.angle_beta   90.00
_cell.angle_gamma   90.00
#
_symmetry.space_group_name_H-M   'P 1'
#
loop_
_entity.id
_entity.type
_entity.pdbx_description
1 polymer ?
#
loop_
_entity_poly.entity_id
_entity_poly.type
_entity_poly.pdbx_seq_one_letter_code
_entity_poly.pdbx_strand_id
1 'polypeptide(L)'
;MKFIDSDLQDYTGENFSVLKNNNGITEMVFPNGVSLFNKTNYAKIMLGKCGTCNPFFKNSFEGFTYDKVLIAGLGFGLIPQTLSEVNNCSKIDVVEIDQEIIDYNISSGHLNSDIVIIKSDIFEYITNDKYDLIIIDTIWDENEMSEEQVQALTSKFLTTNLNTGGALYIPIKNKWLINK
;
A
#
# COMPACT_ATOMS: atom_id res chain seq x y z
N MET A 1 4.36 -7.08 17.16
CA MET A 1 4.46 -6.72 15.74
C MET A 1 5.29 -7.80 15.05
N LYS A 2 4.63 -8.73 14.41
CA LYS A 2 5.25 -9.80 13.63
C LYS A 2 5.54 -9.22 12.25
N PHE A 3 6.76 -8.82 11.98
CA PHE A 3 7.13 -8.41 10.63
C PHE A 3 7.34 -9.66 9.76
N ILE A 4 6.86 -9.59 8.54
CA ILE A 4 6.73 -10.62 7.52
C ILE A 4 8.09 -11.00 6.89
N ASP A 5 9.20 -10.96 7.59
CA ASP A 5 10.51 -11.27 6.99
C ASP A 5 10.74 -12.77 6.75
N SER A 6 10.00 -13.64 7.43
CA SER A 6 10.29 -15.07 7.39
C SER A 6 9.41 -15.88 6.46
N ASP A 7 8.25 -15.37 6.06
CA ASP A 7 7.20 -16.17 5.46
C ASP A 7 7.03 -15.95 3.94
N LEU A 8 7.71 -14.94 3.38
CA LEU A 8 7.71 -14.71 1.93
C LEU A 8 8.57 -15.76 1.25
N GLN A 9 7.94 -16.57 0.40
CA GLN A 9 8.59 -17.63 -0.34
C GLN A 9 9.20 -17.11 -1.64
N ASP A 10 10.29 -17.73 -2.08
CA ASP A 10 10.80 -17.51 -3.42
C ASP A 10 9.73 -17.83 -4.45
N TYR A 11 9.57 -16.98 -5.44
CA TYR A 11 8.55 -17.12 -6.47
C TYR A 11 9.12 -16.69 -7.82
N THR A 12 8.70 -17.37 -8.88
CA THR A 12 9.00 -16.97 -10.25
C THR A 12 7.72 -17.09 -11.06
N GLY A 13 7.21 -15.95 -11.48
CA GLY A 13 6.00 -15.84 -12.26
C GLY A 13 6.25 -15.16 -13.60
N GLU A 14 5.17 -14.82 -14.29
CA GLU A 14 5.18 -14.16 -15.58
C GLU A 14 5.44 -12.65 -15.43
N ASN A 15 4.78 -12.02 -14.44
CA ASN A 15 4.81 -10.58 -14.24
C ASN A 15 5.89 -10.13 -13.26
N PHE A 16 6.34 -11.01 -12.36
CA PHE A 16 7.39 -10.69 -11.39
C PHE A 16 8.04 -11.96 -10.82
N SER A 17 9.15 -11.74 -10.11
CA SER A 17 9.80 -12.78 -9.31
C SER A 17 10.04 -12.26 -7.89
N VAL A 18 9.96 -13.14 -6.90
CA VAL A 18 10.32 -12.85 -5.51
C VAL A 18 11.58 -13.61 -5.17
N LEU A 19 12.62 -12.89 -4.80
CA LEU A 19 13.96 -13.44 -4.57
C LEU A 19 14.54 -12.87 -3.27
N LYS A 20 15.36 -13.67 -2.58
CA LYS A 20 16.21 -13.16 -1.50
C LYS A 20 17.55 -12.73 -2.07
N ASN A 21 17.87 -11.46 -1.87
CA ASN A 21 19.18 -10.96 -2.28
C ASN A 21 20.31 -11.42 -1.33
N ASN A 22 21.55 -11.12 -1.68
CA ASN A 22 22.75 -11.50 -0.91
C ASN A 22 22.78 -10.92 0.51
N ASN A 23 21.94 -9.96 0.83
CA ASN A 23 21.81 -9.36 2.17
C ASN A 23 20.63 -9.95 2.95
N GLY A 24 19.98 -10.99 2.44
CA GLY A 24 18.80 -11.62 3.03
C GLY A 24 17.53 -10.77 2.93
N ILE A 25 17.53 -9.74 2.09
CA ILE A 25 16.36 -8.90 1.86
C ILE A 25 15.54 -9.54 0.73
N THR A 26 14.25 -9.71 0.97
CA THR A 26 13.33 -10.18 -0.05
C THR A 26 12.98 -9.03 -1.01
N GLU A 27 13.07 -9.29 -2.28
CA GLU A 27 12.77 -8.35 -3.37
C GLU A 27 11.73 -8.94 -4.30
N MET A 28 10.74 -8.15 -4.68
CA MET A 28 9.86 -8.42 -5.80
C MET A 28 10.42 -7.68 -7.01
N VAL A 29 10.86 -8.42 -8.01
CA VAL A 29 11.57 -7.90 -9.19
C VAL A 29 10.66 -8.03 -10.41
N PHE A 30 10.43 -6.94 -11.11
CA PHE A 30 9.61 -6.87 -12.31
C PHE A 30 10.47 -6.97 -13.58
N PRO A 31 9.92 -7.39 -14.74
CA PRO A 31 10.65 -7.54 -15.98
C PRO A 31 11.33 -6.26 -16.49
N ASN A 32 10.81 -5.10 -16.13
CA ASN A 32 11.39 -3.78 -16.43
C ASN A 32 12.60 -3.42 -15.54
N GLY A 33 12.98 -4.29 -14.60
CA GLY A 33 14.11 -4.08 -13.69
C GLY A 33 13.76 -3.28 -12.43
N VAL A 34 12.52 -2.85 -12.26
CA VAL A 34 12.05 -2.23 -11.02
C VAL A 34 11.99 -3.29 -9.93
N SER A 35 12.41 -2.95 -8.73
CA SER A 35 12.36 -3.82 -7.56
C SER A 35 11.65 -3.17 -6.40
N LEU A 36 10.74 -3.93 -5.78
CA LEU A 36 10.23 -3.61 -4.46
C LEU A 36 11.03 -4.37 -3.41
N PHE A 37 11.44 -3.65 -2.40
CA PHE A 37 12.17 -4.26 -1.31
C PHE A 37 11.25 -4.52 -0.13
N ASN A 38 11.20 -5.76 0.35
CA ASN A 38 10.72 -6.03 1.69
C ASN A 38 11.77 -5.56 2.68
N LYS A 39 11.83 -4.26 2.91
CA LYS A 39 12.64 -3.74 4.02
C LYS A 39 11.76 -3.75 5.25
N THR A 40 12.16 -4.53 6.27
CA THR A 40 11.66 -4.36 7.64
C THR A 40 11.65 -2.89 8.06
N ASN A 41 12.52 -2.10 7.45
CA ASN A 41 12.57 -0.66 7.59
C ASN A 41 11.44 0.08 6.84
N TYR A 42 10.87 -0.46 5.77
CA TYR A 42 9.83 0.25 5.01
C TYR A 42 8.54 0.39 5.84
N ALA A 43 8.09 -0.68 6.47
CA ALA A 43 6.96 -0.61 7.40
C ALA A 43 7.26 0.26 8.62
N LYS A 44 8.51 0.23 9.14
CA LYS A 44 8.95 1.16 10.19
C LYS A 44 9.00 2.60 9.70
N ILE A 45 9.37 2.80 8.44
CA ILE A 45 9.34 4.09 7.75
C ILE A 45 7.91 4.60 7.67
N MET A 46 6.99 3.78 7.19
CA MET A 46 5.58 4.13 7.07
C MET A 46 4.94 4.46 8.42
N LEU A 47 5.35 3.76 9.50
CA LEU A 47 4.83 3.97 10.85
C LEU A 47 5.58 5.05 11.67
N GLY A 48 6.56 5.73 11.09
CA GLY A 48 7.32 6.76 11.80
C GLY A 48 8.22 6.26 12.92
N LYS A 49 8.47 4.96 13.01
CA LYS A 49 9.31 4.36 14.06
C LYS A 49 10.81 4.30 13.73
N CYS A 50 11.21 4.82 12.58
CA CYS A 50 12.61 4.93 12.18
C CYS A 50 13.09 6.36 12.32
N GLY A 51 14.17 6.57 13.06
CA GLY A 51 14.73 7.92 13.31
C GLY A 51 15.28 8.65 12.07
N THR A 52 15.40 7.94 10.94
CA THR A 52 15.86 8.49 9.65
C THR A 52 14.72 8.62 8.63
N CYS A 53 13.48 8.36 9.05
CA CYS A 53 12.36 8.31 8.16
C CYS A 53 11.79 9.69 7.88
N ASN A 54 11.22 9.83 6.69
CA ASN A 54 10.55 11.04 6.28
C ASN A 54 9.59 11.51 7.40
N PRO A 55 9.79 12.71 7.98
CA PRO A 55 8.95 13.25 9.06
C PRO A 55 7.47 13.27 8.73
N PHE A 56 7.15 13.21 7.46
CA PHE A 56 5.82 13.20 6.92
C PHE A 56 5.01 11.97 7.39
N PHE A 57 5.56 10.76 7.27
CA PHE A 57 4.87 9.55 7.75
C PHE A 57 4.74 9.53 9.28
N LYS A 58 5.77 9.98 9.98
CA LYS A 58 5.75 10.06 11.44
C LYS A 58 4.60 10.93 11.95
N ASN A 59 4.39 12.10 11.33
CA ASN A 59 3.39 13.05 11.78
C ASN A 59 1.97 12.75 11.24
N SER A 60 1.87 11.93 10.19
CA SER A 60 0.59 11.68 9.53
C SER A 60 -0.17 10.49 10.12
N PHE A 61 0.53 9.54 10.76
CA PHE A 61 -0.08 8.35 11.36
C PHE A 61 -0.03 8.33 12.89
N GLU A 62 0.81 9.17 13.54
CA GLU A 62 0.81 9.29 15.00
C GLU A 62 -0.46 10.01 15.49
N GLY A 63 -1.29 9.30 16.24
CA GLY A 63 -2.48 9.89 16.88
C GLY A 63 -3.77 9.80 16.07
N PHE A 64 -3.73 9.23 14.88
CA PHE A 64 -4.94 8.93 14.12
C PHE A 64 -5.35 7.47 14.29
N THR A 65 -6.60 7.25 14.61
CA THR A 65 -7.24 5.94 14.52
C THR A 65 -8.08 5.93 13.25
N TYR A 66 -7.69 5.10 12.28
CA TYR A 66 -8.46 4.88 11.07
C TYR A 66 -9.27 3.60 11.24
N ASP A 67 -10.58 3.69 11.10
CA ASP A 67 -11.46 2.52 11.20
C ASP A 67 -11.61 1.82 9.85
N LYS A 68 -11.78 2.60 8.78
CA LYS A 68 -11.95 2.09 7.42
C LYS A 68 -10.87 2.65 6.50
N VAL A 69 -10.15 1.76 5.84
CA VAL A 69 -9.01 2.10 4.98
C VAL A 69 -9.19 1.51 3.59
N LEU A 70 -8.90 2.33 2.56
CA LEU A 70 -8.75 1.89 1.19
C LEU A 70 -7.29 2.04 0.76
N ILE A 71 -6.73 1.01 0.16
CA ILE A 71 -5.37 1.01 -0.38
C ILE A 71 -5.44 0.62 -1.86
N ALA A 72 -4.81 1.39 -2.74
CA ALA A 72 -4.58 1.00 -4.11
C ALA A 72 -3.13 0.56 -4.28
N GLY A 73 -2.94 -0.66 -4.76
CA GLY A 73 -1.66 -1.35 -4.82
C GLY A 73 -1.42 -2.26 -3.61
N LEU A 74 -1.15 -3.54 -3.90
CA LEU A 74 -0.94 -4.56 -2.87
C LEU A 74 0.55 -4.80 -2.63
N GLY A 75 1.34 -4.96 -3.68
CA GLY A 75 2.74 -5.33 -3.58
C GLY A 75 2.95 -6.57 -2.71
N PHE A 76 3.81 -6.46 -1.70
CA PHE A 76 3.98 -7.50 -0.67
C PHE A 76 2.92 -7.49 0.42
N GLY A 77 1.90 -6.66 0.35
CA GLY A 77 0.90 -6.54 1.42
C GLY A 77 1.41 -5.87 2.70
N LEU A 78 2.55 -5.17 2.67
CA LEU A 78 3.17 -4.60 3.86
C LEU A 78 2.33 -3.49 4.48
N ILE A 79 1.74 -2.62 3.66
CA ILE A 79 0.91 -1.52 4.14
C ILE A 79 -0.37 -2.05 4.79
N PRO A 80 -1.20 -2.85 4.11
CA PRO A 80 -2.44 -3.35 4.70
C PRO A 80 -2.18 -4.21 5.94
N GLN A 81 -1.19 -5.11 5.91
CA GLN A 81 -0.83 -5.94 7.07
C GLN A 81 -0.41 -5.08 8.27
N THR A 82 0.39 -4.04 8.03
CA THR A 82 0.84 -3.15 9.09
C THR A 82 -0.32 -2.37 9.71
N LEU A 83 -1.24 -1.86 8.89
CA LEU A 83 -2.42 -1.15 9.38
C LEU A 83 -3.37 -2.05 10.16
N SER A 84 -3.58 -3.27 9.70
CA SER A 84 -4.35 -4.28 10.42
C SER A 84 -3.76 -4.56 11.82
N GLU A 85 -2.44 -4.72 11.92
CA GLU A 85 -1.79 -5.02 13.21
C GLU A 85 -1.72 -3.84 14.20
N VAL A 86 -1.64 -2.60 13.69
CA VAL A 86 -1.33 -1.43 14.52
C VAL A 86 -2.56 -0.61 14.86
N ASN A 87 -3.48 -0.46 13.93
CA ASN A 87 -4.58 0.49 14.06
C ASN A 87 -5.92 -0.15 14.46
N ASN A 88 -6.00 -1.48 14.53
CA ASN A 88 -7.26 -2.20 14.75
C ASN A 88 -8.39 -1.71 13.81
N CYS A 89 -8.06 -1.52 12.53
CA CYS A 89 -9.04 -1.11 11.53
C CYS A 89 -10.17 -2.14 11.44
N SER A 90 -11.41 -1.69 11.37
CA SER A 90 -12.56 -2.60 11.20
C SER A 90 -12.69 -3.10 9.76
N LYS A 91 -12.10 -2.37 8.81
CA LYS A 91 -12.14 -2.70 7.38
C LYS A 91 -10.90 -2.18 6.67
N ILE A 92 -10.24 -3.07 5.92
CA ILE A 92 -9.14 -2.71 5.02
C ILE A 92 -9.45 -3.29 3.65
N ASP A 93 -9.76 -2.43 2.69
CA ASP A 93 -9.96 -2.78 1.29
C ASP A 93 -8.68 -2.48 0.51
N VAL A 94 -8.19 -3.46 -0.25
CA VAL A 94 -7.02 -3.30 -1.12
C VAL A 94 -7.43 -3.55 -2.55
N VAL A 95 -7.26 -2.56 -3.41
CA VAL A 95 -7.50 -2.65 -4.85
C VAL A 95 -6.18 -2.93 -5.54
N GLU A 96 -6.12 -4.07 -6.25
CA GLU A 96 -4.94 -4.51 -6.99
C GLU A 96 -5.34 -4.90 -8.41
N ILE A 97 -4.55 -4.44 -9.39
CA ILE A 97 -4.82 -4.70 -10.81
C ILE A 97 -4.19 -6.02 -11.28
N ASP A 98 -3.12 -6.46 -10.66
CA ASP A 98 -2.39 -7.66 -11.08
C ASP A 98 -2.87 -8.91 -10.33
N GLN A 99 -3.46 -9.86 -11.06
CA GLN A 99 -3.95 -11.11 -10.48
C GLN A 99 -2.80 -11.95 -9.90
N GLU A 100 -1.64 -11.93 -10.52
CA GLU A 100 -0.49 -12.71 -10.07
C GLU A 100 0.03 -12.22 -8.71
N ILE A 101 0.05 -10.90 -8.49
CA ILE A 101 0.36 -10.29 -7.19
C ILE A 101 -0.67 -10.72 -6.13
N ILE A 102 -1.96 -10.73 -6.49
CA ILE A 102 -3.02 -11.19 -5.59
C ILE A 102 -2.81 -12.66 -5.20
N ASP A 103 -2.60 -13.52 -6.19
CA ASP A 103 -2.45 -14.97 -5.98
C ASP A 103 -1.20 -15.28 -5.13
N TYR A 104 -0.11 -14.58 -5.36
CA TYR A 104 1.10 -14.68 -4.56
C TYR A 104 0.84 -14.33 -3.08
N ASN A 105 0.20 -13.21 -2.81
CA ASN A 105 -0.09 -12.78 -1.44
C ASN A 105 -1.05 -13.76 -0.72
N ILE A 106 -2.07 -14.25 -1.42
CA ILE A 106 -3.00 -15.24 -0.87
C ILE A 106 -2.29 -16.56 -0.58
N SER A 107 -1.49 -17.05 -1.51
CA SER A 107 -0.77 -18.33 -1.34
C SER A 107 0.30 -18.28 -0.26
N SER A 108 0.92 -17.12 -0.05
CA SER A 108 1.89 -16.91 1.02
C SER A 108 1.27 -16.92 2.42
N GLY A 109 -0.03 -16.70 2.53
CA GLY A 109 -0.80 -16.80 3.78
C GLY A 109 -0.40 -15.86 4.90
N HIS A 110 0.29 -14.76 4.58
CA HIS A 110 0.81 -13.82 5.57
C HIS A 110 -0.12 -12.66 5.89
N LEU A 111 -1.14 -12.45 5.07
CA LEU A 111 -2.11 -11.38 5.29
C LEU A 111 -3.17 -11.77 6.33
N ASN A 112 -3.55 -10.80 7.16
CA ASN A 112 -4.64 -10.98 8.11
C ASN A 112 -5.99 -11.11 7.39
N SER A 113 -6.93 -11.83 8.00
CA SER A 113 -8.24 -12.14 7.42
C SER A 113 -9.21 -10.95 7.32
N ASP A 114 -8.89 -9.84 7.96
CA ASP A 114 -9.64 -8.57 7.89
C ASP A 114 -9.29 -7.74 6.65
N ILE A 115 -8.26 -8.15 5.89
CA ILE A 115 -7.84 -7.51 4.66
C ILE A 115 -8.63 -8.10 3.49
N VAL A 116 -9.40 -7.27 2.81
CA VAL A 116 -10.21 -7.64 1.63
C VAL A 116 -9.49 -7.20 0.37
N ILE A 117 -9.09 -8.15 -0.47
CA ILE A 117 -8.43 -7.87 -1.74
C ILE A 117 -9.48 -7.82 -2.86
N ILE A 118 -9.45 -6.75 -3.65
CA ILE A 118 -10.39 -6.47 -4.74
C ILE A 118 -9.60 -6.37 -6.04
N LYS A 119 -9.86 -7.26 -6.97
CA LYS A 119 -9.27 -7.22 -8.31
C LYS A 119 -9.94 -6.11 -9.13
N SER A 120 -9.25 -5.00 -9.33
CA SER A 120 -9.72 -3.88 -10.15
C SER A 120 -8.59 -2.90 -10.49
N ASP A 121 -8.79 -2.12 -11.55
CA ASP A 121 -8.05 -0.88 -11.76
C ASP A 121 -8.60 0.19 -10.81
N ILE A 122 -7.75 0.89 -10.10
CA ILE A 122 -8.16 1.95 -9.15
C ILE A 122 -8.86 3.11 -9.86
N PHE A 123 -8.55 3.38 -11.11
CA PHE A 123 -9.24 4.39 -11.89
C PHE A 123 -10.68 4.00 -12.23
N GLU A 124 -10.95 2.70 -12.36
CA GLU A 124 -12.28 2.15 -12.68
C GLU A 124 -13.04 1.70 -11.42
N TYR A 125 -12.35 1.48 -10.30
CA TYR A 125 -12.97 1.00 -9.07
C TYR A 125 -14.05 1.96 -8.57
N ILE A 126 -15.26 1.44 -8.37
CA ILE A 126 -16.41 2.19 -7.87
C ILE A 126 -16.91 1.55 -6.58
N THR A 127 -17.10 2.35 -5.56
CA THR A 127 -17.68 1.93 -4.29
C THR A 127 -18.52 3.04 -3.67
N ASN A 128 -19.53 2.66 -2.90
CA ASN A 128 -20.33 3.59 -2.06
C ASN A 128 -19.76 3.70 -0.65
N ASP A 129 -18.74 2.93 -0.32
CA ASP A 129 -18.10 2.98 0.99
C ASP A 129 -17.37 4.30 1.21
N LYS A 130 -17.33 4.69 2.47
CA LYS A 130 -16.58 5.84 2.96
C LYS A 130 -15.40 5.35 3.79
N TYR A 131 -14.25 6.00 3.62
CA TYR A 131 -13.00 5.64 4.28
C TYR A 131 -12.44 6.81 5.08
N ASP A 132 -11.75 6.49 6.16
CA ASP A 132 -11.04 7.48 6.98
C ASP A 132 -9.64 7.73 6.44
N LEU A 133 -9.10 6.75 5.71
CA LEU A 133 -7.79 6.82 5.06
C LEU A 133 -7.87 6.18 3.69
N ILE A 134 -7.34 6.87 2.68
CA ILE A 134 -7.16 6.34 1.34
C ILE A 134 -5.70 6.51 0.96
N ILE A 135 -5.04 5.41 0.58
CA ILE A 135 -3.63 5.38 0.17
C ILE A 135 -3.57 4.90 -1.28
N ILE A 136 -3.01 5.71 -2.15
CA ILE A 136 -2.73 5.34 -3.54
C ILE A 136 -1.25 5.00 -3.65
N ASP A 137 -0.91 3.73 -3.71
CA ASP A 137 0.48 3.22 -3.78
C ASP A 137 0.64 2.29 -5.00
N THR A 138 0.34 2.84 -6.18
CA THR A 138 0.31 2.09 -7.45
C THR A 138 1.52 2.37 -8.35
N ILE A 139 2.53 3.08 -7.87
CA ILE A 139 3.63 3.55 -8.71
C ILE A 139 4.83 2.62 -8.56
N TRP A 140 5.24 2.00 -9.68
CA TRP A 140 6.23 0.94 -9.74
C TRP A 140 7.47 1.26 -10.57
N ASP A 141 7.50 2.40 -11.24
CA ASP A 141 8.64 2.82 -12.07
C ASP A 141 8.93 4.31 -11.94
N GLU A 142 9.92 4.78 -12.70
CA GLU A 142 10.31 6.20 -12.75
C GLU A 142 9.21 7.10 -13.37
N ASN A 143 8.16 6.51 -13.93
CA ASN A 143 7.03 7.24 -14.47
C ASN A 143 6.05 7.52 -13.34
N GLU A 144 6.25 8.64 -12.67
CA GLU A 144 5.27 9.18 -11.72
C GLU A 144 3.91 9.35 -12.42
N MET A 145 2.82 9.22 -11.65
CA MET A 145 1.49 9.56 -12.20
C MET A 145 1.51 10.94 -12.84
N SER A 146 0.84 11.07 -13.98
CA SER A 146 0.65 12.39 -14.59
C SER A 146 -0.21 13.28 -13.69
N GLU A 147 -0.10 14.58 -13.86
CA GLU A 147 -0.93 15.53 -13.10
C GLU A 147 -2.43 15.28 -13.32
N GLU A 148 -2.83 14.87 -14.53
CA GLU A 148 -4.21 14.51 -14.84
C GLU A 148 -4.67 13.26 -14.08
N GLN A 149 -3.83 12.23 -13.98
CA GLN A 149 -4.13 11.01 -13.22
C GLN A 149 -4.28 11.32 -11.73
N VAL A 150 -3.38 12.12 -11.17
CA VAL A 150 -3.47 12.57 -9.79
C VAL A 150 -4.74 13.37 -9.55
N GLN A 151 -5.07 14.31 -10.44
CA GLN A 151 -6.28 15.11 -10.32
C GLN A 151 -7.54 14.25 -10.42
N ALA A 152 -7.56 13.27 -11.32
CA ALA A 152 -8.67 12.34 -11.48
C ALA A 152 -8.93 11.54 -10.19
N LEU A 153 -7.88 10.92 -9.62
CA LEU A 153 -8.00 10.15 -8.37
C LEU A 153 -8.36 11.06 -7.18
N THR A 154 -7.74 12.24 -7.11
CA THR A 154 -8.05 13.21 -6.07
C THR A 154 -9.52 13.60 -6.12
N SER A 155 -10.02 14.01 -7.28
CA SER A 155 -11.41 14.40 -7.46
C SER A 155 -12.37 13.25 -7.14
N LYS A 156 -12.03 12.04 -7.60
CA LYS A 156 -12.83 10.83 -7.37
C LYS A 156 -12.99 10.54 -5.88
N PHE A 157 -11.89 10.51 -5.13
CA PHE A 157 -11.92 10.01 -3.76
C PHE A 157 -12.21 11.09 -2.72
N LEU A 158 -11.75 12.31 -2.90
CA LEU A 158 -12.01 13.40 -1.94
C LEU A 158 -13.49 13.73 -1.81
N THR A 159 -14.21 13.74 -2.93
CA THR A 159 -15.60 14.18 -2.94
C THR A 159 -16.59 13.05 -2.62
N THR A 160 -16.23 11.81 -2.98
CA THR A 160 -17.18 10.69 -2.93
C THR A 160 -16.89 9.70 -1.82
N ASN A 161 -15.63 9.37 -1.55
CA ASN A 161 -15.28 8.22 -0.72
C ASN A 161 -14.51 8.56 0.58
N LEU A 162 -14.10 9.80 0.77
CA LEU A 162 -13.42 10.19 2.00
C LEU A 162 -14.43 10.68 3.05
N ASN A 163 -14.28 10.21 4.29
CA ASN A 163 -15.02 10.74 5.44
C ASN A 163 -14.55 12.16 5.78
N THR A 164 -15.42 12.95 6.41
CA THR A 164 -15.02 14.26 6.96
C THR A 164 -13.91 14.08 7.99
N GLY A 165 -12.81 14.78 7.79
CA GLY A 165 -11.61 14.64 8.62
C GLY A 165 -10.70 13.46 8.24
N GLY A 166 -11.06 12.71 7.21
CA GLY A 166 -10.22 11.65 6.65
C GLY A 166 -9.02 12.18 5.89
N ALA A 167 -8.11 11.29 5.50
CA ALA A 167 -6.89 11.61 4.77
C ALA A 167 -6.79 10.83 3.45
N LEU A 168 -6.36 11.52 2.39
CA LEU A 168 -6.01 10.93 1.10
C LEU A 168 -4.52 11.07 0.85
N TYR A 169 -3.88 9.97 0.53
CA TYR A 169 -2.47 9.84 0.21
C TYR A 169 -2.27 9.50 -1.25
N ILE A 170 -1.66 10.42 -2.01
CA ILE A 170 -1.18 10.15 -3.37
C ILE A 170 0.28 10.58 -3.42
N PRO A 171 1.24 9.69 -3.72
CA PRO A 171 2.65 10.06 -3.86
C PRO A 171 2.85 10.85 -5.15
N ILE A 172 3.30 12.10 -5.03
CA ILE A 172 3.64 12.98 -6.15
C ILE A 172 5.00 13.61 -5.84
N LYS A 173 6.05 13.27 -6.61
CA LYS A 173 7.36 13.93 -6.50
C LYS A 173 7.80 14.20 -5.05
N ASN A 174 7.73 13.19 -4.20
CA ASN A 174 7.99 13.30 -2.76
C ASN A 174 7.03 14.23 -1.99
N LYS A 175 5.85 14.51 -2.52
CA LYS A 175 4.79 15.25 -1.83
C LYS A 175 3.59 14.34 -1.65
N TRP A 176 2.85 14.61 -0.58
CA TRP A 176 1.60 13.94 -0.27
C TRP A 176 0.50 14.97 -0.26
N LEU A 177 -0.59 14.70 -0.95
CA LEU A 177 -1.79 15.50 -0.80
C LEU A 177 -2.52 15.03 0.45
N ILE A 178 -2.59 15.87 1.46
CA ILE A 178 -3.45 15.66 2.63
C ILE A 178 -4.62 16.59 2.48
N ASN A 179 -5.81 16.03 2.44
CA ASN A 179 -7.03 16.80 2.65
C ASN A 179 -7.39 16.68 4.14
N LYS A 180 -7.42 17.82 4.82
CA LYS A 180 -7.95 17.94 6.19
C LYS A 180 -9.32 18.57 6.13
#